data_fbe3cc1c10588d3aa8df5bd25a6a12ec
#
_entry.id   fbe3cc1c10588d3aa8df5bd25a6a12ec
#
_cell.length_a   1.000
_cell.length_b   1.000
_cell.length_c   1.000
_cell.angle_alpha   90.00
_cell.angle_beta   90.00
_cell.angle_gamma   90.00
#
_symmetry.space_group_name_H-M   'P 1'
#
loop_
_entity.id
_entity.type
_entity.pdbx_description
1 polymer ?
#
loop_
_entity_poly.entity_id
_entity_poly.type
_entity_poly.pdbx_seq_one_letter_code
_entity_poly.pdbx_strand_id
1 'polypeptide(L)'
;MTDSNISLEQTELKADNAIPNQVTIAYFILVHRFPEQFKRLFKALYHPENHYLIHLDKKTGIDIYKDIEDFLADFPNTYILESENVVWGGYSMVQAELSGIKYLLKLNLAWDFFINLSGQDYPLKSQKIIREYLTKNQGSNFIKIANQITVRPETMNRIENYFVESDNGFSGIPFKRAYLKDVIPYIGGQWMILTRECCEFICNSGEAKKFEDYYLNTLIADESFFQTVLMNTSFDGKLINDDKRAIIWIPHGDIKLRPKTFTEDDIKFLLEGDNLFARKFDDNTDNNIIDNIEISFDLPLNIISFPRSLSFISVGMQSQTLRVGVSSETLLSKTRKAWRQKKIFPFTLLTQASPLV
;
A
#
# COMPACT_ATOMS: atom_id res chain seq x y z
N MET A 1 -76.86 24.52 9.93
CA MET A 1 -75.83 25.53 9.71
C MET A 1 -74.72 25.27 10.70
N THR A 2 -73.73 24.47 10.35
CA THR A 2 -72.49 24.27 11.06
C THR A 2 -71.46 23.82 10.06
N ASP A 3 -70.64 24.77 9.66
CA ASP A 3 -69.50 24.55 8.78
C ASP A 3 -68.40 23.81 9.56
N SER A 4 -68.03 22.67 9.08
CA SER A 4 -66.88 21.88 9.57
C SER A 4 -65.69 22.18 8.66
N ASN A 5 -64.78 22.98 9.19
CA ASN A 5 -63.45 23.22 8.63
C ASN A 5 -62.59 21.93 8.80
N ILE A 6 -62.29 21.30 7.69
CA ILE A 6 -61.25 20.28 7.58
C ILE A 6 -59.95 21.01 7.25
N SER A 7 -59.05 21.13 8.26
CA SER A 7 -57.69 21.60 8.02
C SER A 7 -56.87 20.42 7.48
N LEU A 8 -56.45 20.56 6.24
CA LEU A 8 -55.41 19.71 5.64
C LEU A 8 -54.05 20.06 6.22
N GLU A 9 -53.56 19.23 7.15
CA GLU A 9 -52.16 19.22 7.54
C GLU A 9 -51.33 18.74 6.33
N GLN A 10 -50.68 19.69 5.68
CA GLN A 10 -49.64 19.41 4.72
C GLN A 10 -48.42 18.92 5.51
N THR A 11 -48.25 17.60 5.53
CA THR A 11 -47.01 16.98 6.01
C THR A 11 -45.92 17.33 5.00
N GLU A 12 -45.08 18.31 5.33
CA GLU A 12 -43.83 18.57 4.61
C GLU A 12 -42.94 17.34 4.70
N LEU A 13 -42.91 16.59 3.61
CA LEU A 13 -41.88 15.61 3.32
C LEU A 13 -40.55 16.38 3.22
N LYS A 14 -39.80 16.42 4.32
CA LYS A 14 -38.41 16.88 4.31
C LYS A 14 -37.64 15.99 3.36
N ALA A 15 -37.31 16.53 2.20
CA ALA A 15 -36.35 15.96 1.27
C ALA A 15 -34.92 16.16 1.86
N ASP A 16 -34.53 15.29 2.77
CA ASP A 16 -33.14 15.16 3.24
C ASP A 16 -32.48 13.97 2.52
N ASN A 17 -32.41 14.06 1.21
CA ASN A 17 -31.52 13.24 0.37
C ASN A 17 -30.58 14.16 -0.41
N ALA A 18 -29.86 15.03 0.29
CA ALA A 18 -28.64 15.59 -0.27
C ALA A 18 -27.66 14.41 -0.42
N ILE A 19 -27.38 14.03 -1.67
CA ILE A 19 -26.28 13.09 -1.96
C ILE A 19 -25.05 13.72 -1.33
N PRO A 20 -24.40 13.08 -0.33
CA PRO A 20 -23.22 13.65 0.28
C PRO A 20 -22.19 13.92 -0.84
N ASN A 21 -21.60 15.12 -0.83
CA ASN A 21 -20.54 15.44 -1.78
C ASN A 21 -19.54 14.30 -1.76
N GLN A 22 -19.32 13.66 -2.92
CA GLN A 22 -18.37 12.58 -3.01
C GLN A 22 -16.96 13.12 -2.73
N VAL A 23 -16.18 12.35 -1.97
CA VAL A 23 -14.81 12.71 -1.65
C VAL A 23 -13.93 12.86 -2.88
N THR A 24 -12.97 13.76 -2.82
CA THR A 24 -11.93 13.96 -3.81
C THR A 24 -10.65 13.27 -3.36
N ILE A 25 -9.98 12.60 -4.29
CA ILE A 25 -8.80 11.78 -3.99
C ILE A 25 -7.57 12.39 -4.65
N ALA A 26 -6.49 12.49 -3.89
CA ALA A 26 -5.14 12.79 -4.39
C ALA A 26 -4.36 11.46 -4.50
N TYR A 27 -4.18 10.98 -5.73
CA TYR A 27 -3.37 9.80 -6.01
C TYR A 27 -1.90 10.20 -6.13
N PHE A 28 -1.01 9.44 -5.48
CA PHE A 28 0.42 9.51 -5.67
C PHE A 28 0.92 8.19 -6.28
N ILE A 29 1.43 8.23 -7.50
CA ILE A 29 1.77 7.02 -8.26
C ILE A 29 3.26 6.99 -8.55
N LEU A 30 3.96 6.00 -7.98
CA LEU A 30 5.38 5.74 -8.20
C LEU A 30 5.56 4.89 -9.46
N VAL A 31 6.26 5.41 -10.47
CA VAL A 31 6.48 4.72 -11.75
C VAL A 31 7.97 4.58 -12.01
N HIS A 32 8.41 3.36 -12.33
CA HIS A 32 9.82 3.08 -12.64
C HIS A 32 9.98 2.20 -13.89
N ARG A 33 8.89 1.65 -14.43
CA ARG A 33 8.85 0.77 -15.62
C ARG A 33 7.42 0.56 -16.09
N PHE A 34 7.25 -0.12 -17.20
CA PHE A 34 5.95 -0.49 -17.79
C PHE A 34 5.03 0.70 -18.07
N PRO A 35 5.42 1.61 -19.00
CA PRO A 35 4.63 2.80 -19.27
C PRO A 35 3.21 2.49 -19.74
N GLU A 36 3.00 1.45 -20.54
CA GLU A 36 1.66 1.08 -21.02
C GLU A 36 0.76 0.56 -19.89
N GLN A 37 1.31 -0.25 -18.97
CA GLN A 37 0.59 -0.69 -17.78
C GLN A 37 0.23 0.50 -16.88
N PHE A 38 1.14 1.46 -16.72
CA PHE A 38 0.86 2.70 -16.00
C PHE A 38 -0.27 3.51 -16.66
N LYS A 39 -0.24 3.70 -17.98
CA LYS A 39 -1.28 4.41 -18.72
C LYS A 39 -2.65 3.73 -18.54
N ARG A 40 -2.67 2.40 -18.50
CA ARG A 40 -3.88 1.62 -18.25
C ARG A 40 -4.38 1.80 -16.81
N LEU A 41 -3.51 1.69 -15.82
CA LEU A 41 -3.81 1.98 -14.42
C LEU A 41 -4.39 3.39 -14.27
N PHE A 42 -3.73 4.39 -14.88
CA PHE A 42 -4.15 5.78 -14.80
C PHE A 42 -5.56 5.98 -15.35
N LYS A 43 -5.87 5.42 -16.52
CA LYS A 43 -7.21 5.50 -17.12
C LYS A 43 -8.29 4.87 -16.23
N ALA A 44 -8.00 3.74 -15.58
CA ALA A 44 -8.92 3.07 -14.67
C ALA A 44 -9.20 3.90 -13.39
N LEU A 45 -8.26 4.76 -12.99
CA LEU A 45 -8.38 5.64 -11.82
C LEU A 45 -8.93 7.03 -12.15
N TYR A 46 -8.89 7.42 -13.43
CA TYR A 46 -9.15 8.81 -13.79
C TYR A 46 -10.58 9.25 -13.48
N HIS A 47 -10.68 10.37 -12.79
CA HIS A 47 -11.91 11.12 -12.56
C HIS A 47 -11.54 12.62 -12.53
N PRO A 48 -12.30 13.50 -13.21
CA PRO A 48 -11.90 14.90 -13.39
C PRO A 48 -11.85 15.73 -12.09
N GLU A 49 -12.46 15.27 -11.00
CA GLU A 49 -12.39 15.92 -9.69
C GLU A 49 -11.21 15.45 -8.84
N ASN A 50 -10.55 14.36 -9.21
CA ASN A 50 -9.40 13.85 -8.49
C ASN A 50 -8.10 14.53 -8.94
N HIS A 51 -7.06 14.41 -8.12
CA HIS A 51 -5.72 14.91 -8.41
C HIS A 51 -4.74 13.75 -8.53
N TYR A 52 -3.78 13.85 -9.43
CA TYR A 52 -2.83 12.79 -9.73
C TYR A 52 -1.43 13.35 -9.74
N LEU A 53 -0.62 12.94 -8.78
CA LEU A 53 0.79 13.25 -8.71
C LEU A 53 1.61 12.02 -9.08
N ILE A 54 2.39 12.12 -10.14
CA ILE A 54 3.19 11.03 -10.67
C ILE A 54 4.66 11.28 -10.33
N HIS A 55 5.30 10.35 -9.67
CA HIS A 55 6.74 10.32 -9.49
C HIS A 55 7.35 9.32 -10.49
N LEU A 56 8.11 9.83 -11.44
CA LEU A 56 8.89 9.02 -12.36
C LEU A 56 10.28 8.85 -11.77
N ASP A 57 10.66 7.61 -11.42
CA ASP A 57 12.00 7.33 -10.88
C ASP A 57 13.07 7.78 -11.88
N LYS A 58 14.11 8.42 -11.40
CA LYS A 58 15.20 8.94 -12.23
C LYS A 58 15.83 7.86 -13.11
N LYS A 59 15.79 6.59 -12.70
CA LYS A 59 16.26 5.43 -13.46
C LYS A 59 15.37 5.04 -14.64
N THR A 60 14.17 5.58 -14.75
CA THR A 60 13.22 5.25 -15.82
C THR A 60 13.74 5.59 -17.21
N GLY A 61 14.57 6.60 -17.32
CA GLY A 61 15.12 7.08 -18.60
C GLY A 61 14.21 8.11 -19.28
N ILE A 62 14.83 8.91 -20.16
CA ILE A 62 14.20 10.07 -20.77
C ILE A 62 13.06 9.70 -21.73
N ASP A 63 13.16 8.57 -22.42
CA ASP A 63 12.15 8.17 -23.42
C ASP A 63 10.83 7.80 -22.75
N ILE A 64 10.87 7.01 -21.65
CA ILE A 64 9.68 6.67 -20.87
C ILE A 64 9.13 7.91 -20.15
N TYR A 65 10.02 8.80 -19.69
CA TYR A 65 9.60 10.07 -19.08
C TYR A 65 8.74 10.89 -20.06
N LYS A 66 9.24 11.13 -21.27
CA LYS A 66 8.53 11.88 -22.31
C LYS A 66 7.23 11.21 -22.73
N ASP A 67 7.25 9.89 -22.92
CA ASP A 67 6.06 9.13 -23.29
C ASP A 67 4.93 9.27 -22.24
N ILE A 68 5.29 9.27 -20.97
CA ILE A 68 4.31 9.47 -19.88
C ILE A 68 3.89 10.94 -19.78
N GLU A 69 4.81 11.90 -19.91
CA GLU A 69 4.53 13.33 -19.91
C GLU A 69 3.56 13.71 -21.03
N ASP A 70 3.81 13.25 -22.25
CA ASP A 70 2.96 13.47 -23.42
C ASP A 70 1.56 12.85 -23.21
N PHE A 71 1.50 11.64 -22.65
CA PHE A 71 0.22 10.99 -22.33
C PHE A 71 -0.58 11.79 -21.29
N LEU A 72 0.06 12.30 -20.26
CA LEU A 72 -0.60 13.02 -19.17
C LEU A 72 -1.09 14.42 -19.59
N ALA A 73 -0.54 15.00 -20.64
CA ALA A 73 -0.92 16.34 -21.13
C ALA A 73 -2.41 16.45 -21.49
N ASP A 74 -3.06 15.34 -21.84
CA ASP A 74 -4.48 15.29 -22.18
C ASP A 74 -5.41 15.26 -20.94
N PHE A 75 -4.84 15.13 -19.74
CA PHE A 75 -5.61 14.95 -18.51
C PHE A 75 -5.39 16.14 -17.54
N PRO A 76 -6.41 16.95 -17.26
CA PRO A 76 -6.31 17.99 -16.25
C PRO A 76 -6.11 17.39 -14.84
N ASN A 77 -5.61 18.20 -13.90
CA ASN A 77 -5.33 17.80 -12.52
C ASN A 77 -4.24 16.73 -12.37
N THR A 78 -3.33 16.64 -13.34
CA THR A 78 -2.13 15.80 -13.30
C THR A 78 -0.89 16.64 -13.08
N TYR A 79 0.03 16.10 -12.30
CA TYR A 79 1.28 16.76 -11.92
C TYR A 79 2.40 15.72 -11.97
N ILE A 80 3.57 16.11 -12.43
CA ILE A 80 4.78 15.28 -12.36
C ILE A 80 5.67 15.86 -11.27
N LEU A 81 5.99 15.05 -10.27
CA LEU A 81 6.96 15.40 -9.25
C LEU A 81 8.38 15.32 -9.84
N GLU A 82 9.26 16.21 -9.41
CA GLU A 82 10.69 16.13 -9.78
C GLU A 82 11.23 14.72 -9.48
N SER A 83 11.91 14.15 -10.49
CA SER A 83 12.39 12.77 -10.41
C SER A 83 13.53 12.63 -9.42
N GLU A 84 13.35 11.78 -8.42
CA GLU A 84 14.38 11.38 -7.48
C GLU A 84 14.84 9.95 -7.78
N ASN A 85 16.05 9.62 -7.36
CA ASN A 85 16.54 8.24 -7.40
C ASN A 85 16.02 7.49 -6.18
N VAL A 86 15.01 6.64 -6.37
CA VAL A 86 14.43 5.84 -5.30
C VAL A 86 15.11 4.48 -5.21
N VAL A 87 15.72 4.19 -4.08
CA VAL A 87 16.39 2.90 -3.82
C VAL A 87 15.45 1.98 -3.10
N TRP A 88 15.21 0.79 -3.66
CA TRP A 88 14.35 -0.20 -3.02
C TRP A 88 14.83 -0.54 -1.60
N GLY A 89 13.96 -0.39 -0.63
CA GLY A 89 14.25 -0.60 0.78
C GLY A 89 15.05 0.54 1.44
N GLY A 90 15.35 1.63 0.72
CA GLY A 90 15.98 2.84 1.23
C GLY A 90 14.98 3.82 1.85
N TYR A 91 15.49 4.78 2.58
CA TYR A 91 14.68 5.88 3.09
C TYR A 91 14.16 6.78 1.96
N SER A 92 14.83 6.77 0.80
CA SER A 92 14.37 7.50 -0.40
C SER A 92 12.94 7.13 -0.81
N MET A 93 12.44 5.92 -0.49
CA MET A 93 11.03 5.57 -0.68
C MET A 93 10.10 6.39 0.23
N VAL A 94 10.43 6.51 1.51
CA VAL A 94 9.69 7.36 2.47
C VAL A 94 9.82 8.83 2.06
N GLN A 95 11.01 9.26 1.65
CA GLN A 95 11.25 10.63 1.19
C GLN A 95 10.40 10.99 -0.02
N ALA A 96 10.28 10.10 -1.01
CA ALA A 96 9.43 10.32 -2.18
C ALA A 96 7.95 10.47 -1.78
N GLU A 97 7.46 9.65 -0.85
CA GLU A 97 6.08 9.75 -0.33
C GLU A 97 5.86 11.06 0.45
N LEU A 98 6.78 11.44 1.34
CA LEU A 98 6.72 12.71 2.06
C LEU A 98 6.80 13.92 1.10
N SER A 99 7.67 13.86 0.08
CA SER A 99 7.79 14.89 -0.95
C SER A 99 6.48 15.01 -1.74
N GLY A 100 5.87 13.88 -2.10
CA GLY A 100 4.58 13.84 -2.77
C GLY A 100 3.45 14.46 -1.95
N ILE A 101 3.34 14.09 -0.68
CA ILE A 101 2.35 14.66 0.24
C ILE A 101 2.57 16.17 0.39
N LYS A 102 3.80 16.62 0.67
CA LYS A 102 4.16 18.04 0.80
C LYS A 102 3.83 18.83 -0.47
N TYR A 103 4.09 18.25 -1.65
CA TYR A 103 3.75 18.85 -2.94
C TYR A 103 2.24 19.09 -3.08
N LEU A 104 1.43 18.05 -2.83
CA LEU A 104 -0.04 18.11 -2.92
C LEU A 104 -0.63 19.11 -1.91
N LEU A 105 -0.10 19.16 -0.70
CA LEU A 105 -0.52 20.15 0.32
C LEU A 105 -0.18 21.58 -0.11
N LYS A 106 0.98 21.79 -0.75
CA LYS A 106 1.44 23.11 -1.22
C LYS A 106 0.60 23.64 -2.38
N LEU A 107 0.04 22.80 -3.23
CA LEU A 107 -0.82 23.21 -4.34
C LEU A 107 -2.14 23.85 -3.88
N ASN A 108 -2.46 23.79 -2.59
CA ASN A 108 -3.70 24.33 -2.01
C ASN A 108 -4.97 23.86 -2.73
N LEU A 109 -4.95 22.62 -3.20
CA LEU A 109 -6.08 21.95 -3.84
C LEU A 109 -7.00 21.35 -2.76
N ALA A 110 -8.30 21.28 -3.06
CA ALA A 110 -9.24 20.56 -2.21
C ALA A 110 -9.14 19.05 -2.54
N TRP A 111 -8.79 18.26 -1.54
CA TRP A 111 -8.85 16.80 -1.59
C TRP A 111 -9.03 16.24 -0.18
N ASP A 112 -9.68 15.09 -0.07
CA ASP A 112 -10.06 14.46 1.20
C ASP A 112 -9.11 13.32 1.57
N PHE A 113 -8.68 12.53 0.58
CA PHE A 113 -7.84 11.35 0.79
C PHE A 113 -6.60 11.36 -0.10
N PHE A 114 -5.48 10.95 0.49
CA PHE A 114 -4.25 10.60 -0.21
C PHE A 114 -4.18 9.08 -0.37
N ILE A 115 -3.83 8.60 -1.56
CA ILE A 115 -3.62 7.17 -1.84
C ILE A 115 -2.31 7.00 -2.59
N ASN A 116 -1.36 6.26 -2.01
CA ASN A 116 -0.14 5.90 -2.72
C ASN A 116 -0.31 4.59 -3.50
N LEU A 117 0.22 4.56 -4.72
CA LEU A 117 0.20 3.44 -5.65
C LEU A 117 1.55 3.32 -6.36
N SER A 118 1.81 2.18 -6.97
CA SER A 118 2.87 2.05 -7.97
C SER A 118 2.30 1.67 -9.34
N GLY A 119 3.08 1.85 -10.40
CA GLY A 119 2.70 1.42 -11.75
C GLY A 119 2.42 -0.08 -11.90
N GLN A 120 2.63 -0.88 -10.85
CA GLN A 120 2.34 -2.32 -10.82
C GLN A 120 1.16 -2.69 -9.91
N ASP A 121 0.43 -1.69 -9.41
CA ASP A 121 -0.84 -1.87 -8.72
C ASP A 121 -2.00 -1.77 -9.72
N TYR A 122 -3.18 -2.26 -9.32
CA TYR A 122 -4.40 -2.06 -10.11
C TYR A 122 -5.63 -1.94 -9.20
N PRO A 123 -6.62 -1.11 -9.55
CA PRO A 123 -7.88 -1.05 -8.81
C PRO A 123 -8.69 -2.33 -9.03
N LEU A 124 -9.35 -2.81 -8.00
CA LEU A 124 -10.28 -3.95 -8.04
C LEU A 124 -11.74 -3.49 -8.08
N LYS A 125 -11.96 -2.22 -7.98
CA LYS A 125 -13.29 -1.58 -8.00
C LYS A 125 -13.23 -0.35 -8.92
N SER A 126 -14.36 -0.04 -9.57
CA SER A 126 -14.45 1.18 -10.37
C SER A 126 -14.21 2.43 -9.52
N GLN A 127 -13.75 3.51 -10.13
CA GLN A 127 -13.50 4.78 -9.45
C GLN A 127 -14.73 5.29 -8.69
N LYS A 128 -15.91 5.06 -9.23
CA LYS A 128 -17.17 5.39 -8.54
C LYS A 128 -17.30 4.65 -7.21
N ILE A 129 -17.06 3.34 -7.19
CA ILE A 129 -17.17 2.51 -5.98
C ILE A 129 -16.09 2.91 -4.95
N ILE A 130 -14.87 3.20 -5.40
CA ILE A 130 -13.79 3.67 -4.53
C ILE A 130 -14.19 4.97 -3.83
N ARG A 131 -14.70 5.95 -4.58
CA ARG A 131 -15.16 7.23 -4.02
C ARG A 131 -16.34 7.06 -3.05
N GLU A 132 -17.32 6.24 -3.41
CA GLU A 132 -18.45 5.92 -2.52
C GLU A 132 -18.01 5.25 -1.22
N TYR A 133 -17.05 4.32 -1.30
CA TYR A 133 -16.48 3.65 -0.13
C TYR A 133 -15.81 4.66 0.80
N LEU A 134 -14.97 5.52 0.26
CA LEU A 134 -14.24 6.53 1.04
C LEU A 134 -15.18 7.62 1.58
N THR A 135 -16.21 8.01 0.85
CA THR A 135 -17.25 8.93 1.33
C THR A 135 -17.95 8.38 2.58
N LYS A 136 -18.27 7.08 2.59
CA LYS A 136 -18.87 6.41 3.77
C LYS A 136 -17.88 6.25 4.94
N ASN A 137 -16.60 6.39 4.69
CA ASN A 137 -15.52 6.22 5.67
C ASN A 137 -14.70 7.50 5.87
N GLN A 138 -15.31 8.67 5.69
CA GLN A 138 -14.65 9.95 5.94
C GLN A 138 -14.02 9.98 7.33
N GLY A 139 -12.85 10.63 7.43
CA GLY A 139 -12.07 10.72 8.67
C GLY A 139 -11.34 9.43 9.06
N SER A 140 -11.44 8.35 8.30
CA SER A 140 -10.72 7.10 8.58
C SER A 140 -9.45 6.97 7.73
N ASN A 141 -8.35 6.60 8.38
CA ASN A 141 -7.07 6.33 7.73
C ASN A 141 -6.86 4.81 7.65
N PHE A 142 -6.55 4.29 6.47
CA PHE A 142 -6.37 2.86 6.24
C PHE A 142 -4.89 2.57 6.04
N ILE A 143 -4.30 1.85 6.98
CA ILE A 143 -2.89 1.48 6.99
C ILE A 143 -2.68 0.21 7.82
N LYS A 144 -1.93 -0.76 7.32
CA LYS A 144 -1.56 -1.96 8.11
C LYS A 144 -0.63 -1.56 9.25
N ILE A 145 -0.97 -1.98 10.47
CA ILE A 145 -0.21 -1.64 11.67
C ILE A 145 -0.10 -2.87 12.57
N ALA A 146 1.12 -3.23 12.92
CA ALA A 146 1.40 -4.28 13.89
C ALA A 146 2.59 -3.88 14.77
N ASN A 147 2.58 -4.28 16.04
CA ASN A 147 3.76 -4.09 16.91
C ASN A 147 4.90 -4.95 16.37
N GLN A 148 6.00 -4.31 15.95
CA GLN A 148 7.10 -4.98 15.27
C GLN A 148 7.82 -5.99 16.18
N ILE A 149 7.95 -5.69 17.48
CA ILE A 149 8.63 -6.55 18.43
C ILE A 149 7.90 -7.90 18.57
N THR A 150 6.57 -7.86 18.59
CA THR A 150 5.76 -9.06 18.86
C THR A 150 5.39 -9.85 17.62
N VAL A 151 5.14 -9.17 16.48
CA VAL A 151 4.62 -9.78 15.26
C VAL A 151 5.73 -10.12 14.27
N ARG A 152 6.78 -9.30 14.18
CA ARG A 152 7.88 -9.45 13.22
C ARG A 152 9.25 -9.24 13.87
N PRO A 153 9.57 -9.94 14.98
CA PRO A 153 10.81 -9.75 15.71
C PRO A 153 12.07 -9.98 14.85
N GLU A 154 11.99 -10.81 13.82
CA GLU A 154 13.07 -11.05 12.86
C GLU A 154 13.44 -9.80 12.04
N THR A 155 12.56 -8.82 11.99
CA THR A 155 12.78 -7.56 11.24
C THR A 155 13.36 -6.43 12.10
N MET A 156 13.55 -6.66 13.41
CA MET A 156 14.11 -5.64 14.33
C MET A 156 15.50 -5.18 13.90
N ASN A 157 16.29 -6.04 13.25
CA ASN A 157 17.60 -5.68 12.70
C ASN A 157 17.53 -4.55 11.66
N ARG A 158 16.38 -4.30 11.02
CA ARG A 158 16.20 -3.22 10.05
C ARG A 158 16.31 -1.85 10.71
N ILE A 159 15.81 -1.73 11.95
CA ILE A 159 15.78 -0.47 12.72
C ILE A 159 16.90 -0.40 13.76
N GLU A 160 17.40 -1.52 14.27
CA GLU A 160 18.48 -1.57 15.27
C GLU A 160 19.88 -1.48 14.65
N ASN A 161 20.02 -1.72 13.35
CA ASN A 161 21.27 -1.54 12.63
C ASN A 161 21.26 -0.21 11.87
N TYR A 162 22.45 0.32 11.63
CA TYR A 162 22.66 1.54 10.87
C TYR A 162 22.97 1.17 9.41
N PHE A 163 22.13 1.60 8.48
CA PHE A 163 22.32 1.40 7.05
C PHE A 163 22.57 2.72 6.35
N VAL A 164 23.50 2.73 5.42
CA VAL A 164 23.77 3.89 4.58
C VAL A 164 23.25 3.60 3.18
N GLU A 165 22.29 4.38 2.76
CA GLU A 165 21.78 4.36 1.39
C GLU A 165 22.73 5.06 0.44
N SER A 166 22.88 4.53 -0.77
CA SER A 166 23.61 5.12 -1.88
C SER A 166 22.84 4.90 -3.18
N ASP A 167 23.22 5.57 -4.25
CA ASP A 167 22.54 5.45 -5.56
C ASP A 167 22.45 4.00 -6.08
N ASN A 168 23.32 3.12 -5.64
CA ASN A 168 23.38 1.73 -6.07
C ASN A 168 22.88 0.73 -5.03
N GLY A 169 22.17 1.19 -3.99
CA GLY A 169 21.68 0.36 -2.90
C GLY A 169 22.30 0.71 -1.56
N PHE A 170 22.49 -0.27 -0.70
CA PHE A 170 23.06 -0.06 0.62
C PHE A 170 24.56 -0.34 0.61
N SER A 171 25.35 0.57 1.18
CA SER A 171 26.77 0.41 1.37
C SER A 171 27.13 0.32 2.84
N GLY A 172 28.22 -0.37 3.11
CA GLY A 172 28.80 -0.47 4.44
C GLY A 172 28.42 -1.73 5.21
N ILE A 173 29.07 -1.91 6.35
CA ILE A 173 28.77 -2.99 7.30
C ILE A 173 27.74 -2.44 8.28
N PRO A 174 26.58 -3.05 8.45
CA PRO A 174 25.61 -2.59 9.42
C PRO A 174 26.17 -2.70 10.83
N PHE A 175 26.10 -1.62 11.61
CA PHE A 175 26.45 -1.62 13.02
C PHE A 175 25.23 -1.24 13.85
N LYS A 176 25.19 -1.76 15.08
CA LYS A 176 24.07 -1.53 15.99
C LYS A 176 23.99 -0.10 16.44
N ARG A 177 22.79 0.40 16.57
CA ARG A 177 22.43 1.69 17.16
C ARG A 177 21.33 1.51 18.18
N ALA A 178 21.26 2.40 19.17
CA ALA A 178 20.13 2.43 20.08
C ALA A 178 18.87 2.86 19.35
N TYR A 179 17.78 2.13 19.55
CA TYR A 179 16.47 2.56 19.06
C TYR A 179 15.98 3.79 19.85
N LEU A 180 15.04 4.50 19.30
CA LEU A 180 14.43 5.69 19.90
C LEU A 180 13.87 5.35 21.29
N LYS A 181 14.29 6.13 22.30
CA LYS A 181 13.85 5.94 23.68
C LYS A 181 12.33 6.22 23.79
N ASP A 182 11.64 5.39 24.55
CA ASP A 182 10.20 5.49 24.83
C ASP A 182 9.31 5.43 23.55
N VAL A 183 9.82 4.81 22.49
CA VAL A 183 9.10 4.57 21.23
C VAL A 183 8.90 3.08 21.02
N ILE A 184 7.66 2.68 20.74
CA ILE A 184 7.33 1.31 20.32
C ILE A 184 7.41 1.26 18.79
N PRO A 185 8.24 0.39 18.20
CA PRO A 185 8.30 0.24 16.76
C PRO A 185 7.05 -0.49 16.23
N TYR A 186 6.47 0.07 15.18
CA TYR A 186 5.37 -0.54 14.45
C TYR A 186 5.77 -0.84 13.01
N ILE A 187 5.17 -1.89 12.44
CA ILE A 187 5.44 -2.36 11.09
C ILE A 187 4.13 -2.65 10.36
N GLY A 188 4.13 -2.53 9.05
CA GLY A 188 3.01 -2.87 8.17
C GLY A 188 3.47 -3.01 6.73
N GLY A 189 2.75 -2.41 5.80
CA GLY A 189 3.16 -2.27 4.41
C GLY A 189 3.42 -0.81 4.05
N GLN A 190 4.02 -0.59 2.89
CA GLN A 190 4.22 0.73 2.30
C GLN A 190 2.88 1.44 2.00
N TRP A 191 1.82 0.66 1.76
CA TRP A 191 0.57 1.13 1.17
C TRP A 191 -0.37 1.72 2.22
N MET A 192 -1.01 2.83 1.87
CA MET A 192 -1.89 3.55 2.78
C MET A 192 -2.95 4.36 2.02
N ILE A 193 -4.06 4.63 2.71
CA ILE A 193 -5.08 5.59 2.32
C ILE A 193 -5.24 6.52 3.52
N LEU A 194 -4.78 7.75 3.41
CA LEU A 194 -4.73 8.71 4.51
C LEU A 194 -5.65 9.89 4.26
N THR A 195 -6.26 10.41 5.31
CA THR A 195 -6.98 11.69 5.22
C THR A 195 -6.02 12.85 5.03
N ARG A 196 -6.53 13.97 4.54
CA ARG A 196 -5.74 15.20 4.41
C ARG A 196 -5.16 15.65 5.75
N GLU A 197 -5.95 15.58 6.82
CA GLU A 197 -5.51 15.95 8.17
C GLU A 197 -4.35 15.06 8.64
N CYS A 198 -4.40 13.76 8.34
CA CYS A 198 -3.30 12.85 8.65
C CYS A 198 -2.02 13.24 7.90
N CYS A 199 -2.14 13.56 6.61
CA CYS A 199 -1.03 14.03 5.78
C CYS A 199 -0.44 15.35 6.29
N GLU A 200 -1.29 16.30 6.67
CA GLU A 200 -0.88 17.58 7.27
C GLU A 200 -0.15 17.37 8.60
N PHE A 201 -0.66 16.47 9.45
CA PHE A 201 0.01 16.11 10.70
C PHE A 201 1.39 15.51 10.47
N ILE A 202 1.52 14.50 9.60
CA ILE A 202 2.80 13.83 9.31
C ILE A 202 3.84 14.83 8.78
N CYS A 203 3.44 15.74 7.90
CA CYS A 203 4.38 16.66 7.25
C CYS A 203 4.73 17.89 8.07
N ASN A 204 3.83 18.37 8.96
CA ASN A 204 3.97 19.66 9.64
C ASN A 204 4.20 19.53 11.16
N SER A 205 3.94 18.35 11.75
CA SER A 205 4.16 18.15 13.18
C SER A 205 5.65 18.07 13.53
N GLY A 206 6.07 18.84 14.53
CA GLY A 206 7.41 18.74 15.10
C GLY A 206 7.69 17.37 15.74
N GLU A 207 6.62 16.64 16.14
CA GLU A 207 6.76 15.29 16.69
C GLU A 207 7.19 14.27 15.63
N ALA A 208 6.73 14.42 14.39
CA ALA A 208 7.10 13.53 13.30
C ALA A 208 8.56 13.69 12.87
N LYS A 209 9.12 14.90 12.99
CA LYS A 209 10.48 15.22 12.52
C LYS A 209 11.57 14.35 13.15
N LYS A 210 11.47 14.03 14.45
CA LYS A 210 12.44 13.15 15.12
C LYS A 210 12.53 11.76 14.53
N PHE A 211 11.42 11.26 13.91
CA PHE A 211 11.41 9.97 13.25
C PHE A 211 12.08 10.04 11.88
N GLU A 212 11.93 11.13 11.12
CA GLU A 212 12.62 11.31 9.85
C GLU A 212 14.14 11.15 10.04
N ASP A 213 14.72 11.83 11.04
CA ASP A 213 16.16 11.80 11.32
C ASP A 213 16.66 10.38 11.70
N TYR A 214 15.85 9.63 12.45
CA TYR A 214 16.20 8.26 12.81
C TYR A 214 16.07 7.31 11.61
N TYR A 215 14.96 7.39 10.88
CA TYR A 215 14.64 6.45 9.80
C TYR A 215 15.50 6.65 8.55
N LEU A 216 16.17 7.80 8.41
CA LEU A 216 17.12 8.08 7.31
C LEU A 216 18.15 6.95 7.09
N ASN A 217 18.51 6.24 8.15
CA ASN A 217 19.47 5.15 8.13
C ASN A 217 18.83 3.78 8.47
N THR A 218 17.57 3.59 8.09
CA THR A 218 16.81 2.36 8.35
C THR A 218 16.60 1.57 7.06
N LEU A 219 16.77 0.25 7.13
CA LEU A 219 16.48 -0.65 6.01
C LEU A 219 14.98 -0.91 5.92
N ILE A 220 14.40 -0.80 4.71
CA ILE A 220 12.97 -0.99 4.43
C ILE A 220 12.15 -0.09 5.37
N ALA A 221 12.50 1.20 5.37
CA ALA A 221 11.89 2.21 6.21
C ALA A 221 10.40 2.43 5.89
N ASP A 222 10.01 2.26 4.64
CA ASP A 222 8.65 2.41 4.10
C ASP A 222 7.62 1.45 4.74
N GLU A 223 8.07 0.31 5.28
CA GLU A 223 7.19 -0.63 5.99
C GLU A 223 6.99 -0.30 7.47
N SER A 224 7.65 0.72 8.03
CA SER A 224 7.59 1.00 9.47
C SER A 224 7.54 2.47 9.86
N PHE A 225 7.98 3.39 9.00
CA PHE A 225 8.03 4.82 9.31
C PHE A 225 6.65 5.40 9.65
N PHE A 226 5.70 5.33 8.73
CA PHE A 226 4.38 5.93 8.91
C PHE A 226 3.62 5.30 10.08
N GLN A 227 3.69 3.98 10.22
CA GLN A 227 3.08 3.24 11.32
C GLN A 227 3.63 3.69 12.67
N THR A 228 4.95 3.81 12.77
CA THR A 228 5.62 4.21 14.02
C THR A 228 5.32 5.66 14.37
N VAL A 229 5.34 6.56 13.39
CA VAL A 229 4.96 7.97 13.60
C VAL A 229 3.54 8.07 14.16
N LEU A 230 2.56 7.48 13.46
CA LEU A 230 1.15 7.61 13.84
C LEU A 230 0.82 7.00 15.20
N MET A 231 1.53 5.96 15.60
CA MET A 231 1.28 5.25 16.85
C MET A 231 2.04 5.80 18.07
N ASN A 232 3.02 6.70 17.88
CA ASN A 232 3.85 7.24 18.96
C ASN A 232 3.85 8.77 19.05
N THR A 233 2.88 9.40 18.43
CA THR A 233 2.69 10.87 18.46
C THR A 233 1.30 11.22 18.99
N SER A 234 1.03 12.51 19.10
CA SER A 234 -0.29 13.02 19.53
C SER A 234 -1.37 12.93 18.44
N PHE A 235 -1.12 12.24 17.32
CA PHE A 235 -2.13 12.04 16.28
C PHE A 235 -3.33 11.25 16.84
N ASP A 236 -4.52 11.85 16.81
CA ASP A 236 -5.77 11.31 17.36
C ASP A 236 -6.78 10.87 16.28
N GLY A 237 -6.39 10.94 15.00
CA GLY A 237 -7.23 10.51 13.89
C GLY A 237 -7.52 8.99 13.91
N LYS A 238 -8.68 8.60 13.38
CA LYS A 238 -9.10 7.20 13.34
C LYS A 238 -8.22 6.37 12.40
N LEU A 239 -7.54 5.36 12.96
CA LEU A 239 -6.72 4.39 12.23
C LEU A 239 -7.48 3.07 12.06
N ILE A 240 -7.55 2.57 10.83
CA ILE A 240 -8.08 1.26 10.47
C ILE A 240 -6.90 0.37 10.07
N ASN A 241 -6.69 -0.73 10.79
CA ASN A 241 -5.61 -1.68 10.52
C ASN A 241 -5.90 -2.53 9.27
N ASP A 242 -6.00 -1.88 8.14
CA ASP A 242 -6.25 -2.46 6.82
C ASP A 242 -5.79 -1.46 5.76
N ASP A 243 -5.00 -1.87 4.78
CA ASP A 243 -4.52 -1.01 3.69
C ASP A 243 -5.37 -1.11 2.42
N LYS A 244 -6.46 -1.88 2.47
CA LYS A 244 -7.37 -2.15 1.36
C LYS A 244 -6.67 -2.69 0.10
N ARG A 245 -5.60 -3.49 0.32
CA ARG A 245 -4.82 -4.11 -0.76
C ARG A 245 -4.85 -5.64 -0.71
N ALA A 246 -5.17 -6.24 -1.83
CA ALA A 246 -4.96 -7.68 -2.04
C ALA A 246 -3.50 -7.91 -2.44
N ILE A 247 -2.73 -8.56 -1.57
CA ILE A 247 -1.34 -8.97 -1.83
C ILE A 247 -1.17 -10.40 -1.35
N ILE A 248 -0.64 -11.26 -2.21
CA ILE A 248 -0.21 -12.62 -1.83
C ILE A 248 1.30 -12.60 -1.76
N TRP A 249 1.84 -12.91 -0.58
CA TRP A 249 3.28 -13.00 -0.37
C TRP A 249 3.76 -14.42 -0.62
N ILE A 250 4.74 -14.58 -1.49
CA ILE A 250 5.34 -15.86 -1.82
C ILE A 250 6.83 -15.87 -1.49
N PRO A 251 7.40 -17.05 -1.14
CA PRO A 251 8.83 -17.17 -0.90
C PRO A 251 9.67 -16.73 -2.10
N HIS A 252 10.78 -16.04 -1.83
CA HIS A 252 11.77 -15.66 -2.81
C HIS A 252 13.17 -15.94 -2.25
N GLY A 253 13.74 -17.09 -2.62
CA GLY A 253 14.91 -17.62 -1.97
C GLY A 253 14.63 -18.03 -0.51
N ASP A 254 15.67 -18.19 0.28
CA ASP A 254 15.57 -18.80 1.63
C ASP A 254 15.08 -17.84 2.73
N ILE A 255 15.06 -16.53 2.49
CA ILE A 255 14.92 -15.54 3.58
C ILE A 255 13.94 -14.41 3.21
N LYS A 256 13.49 -14.31 1.97
CA LYS A 256 12.70 -13.16 1.49
C LYS A 256 11.30 -13.60 1.06
N LEU A 257 10.36 -12.68 1.20
CA LEU A 257 9.04 -12.75 0.57
C LEU A 257 8.99 -11.71 -0.55
N ARG A 258 8.26 -12.03 -1.60
CA ARG A 258 7.90 -11.07 -2.65
C ARG A 258 6.40 -11.13 -2.92
N PRO A 259 5.77 -10.04 -3.39
CA PRO A 259 4.41 -10.12 -3.89
C PRO A 259 4.34 -11.09 -5.08
N LYS A 260 3.33 -11.96 -5.07
CA LYS A 260 2.98 -12.79 -6.25
C LYS A 260 2.59 -11.86 -7.40
N THR A 261 3.06 -12.10 -8.61
CA THR A 261 2.46 -11.52 -9.81
C THR A 261 1.15 -12.28 -10.08
N PHE A 262 0.04 -11.56 -10.09
CA PHE A 262 -1.28 -12.15 -10.33
C PHE A 262 -1.47 -12.55 -11.79
N THR A 263 -2.21 -13.62 -11.99
CA THR A 263 -2.61 -14.16 -13.29
C THR A 263 -4.12 -14.42 -13.31
N GLU A 264 -4.68 -14.79 -14.46
CA GLU A 264 -6.11 -15.10 -14.60
C GLU A 264 -6.60 -16.12 -13.55
N ASP A 265 -5.74 -17.04 -13.11
CA ASP A 265 -6.08 -18.02 -12.06
C ASP A 265 -6.44 -17.35 -10.71
N ASP A 266 -6.01 -16.12 -10.50
CA ASP A 266 -6.23 -15.36 -9.26
C ASP A 266 -7.49 -14.49 -9.31
N ILE A 267 -8.19 -14.39 -10.44
CA ILE A 267 -9.31 -13.45 -10.65
C ILE A 267 -10.41 -13.61 -9.59
N LYS A 268 -10.73 -14.84 -9.23
CA LYS A 268 -11.71 -15.14 -8.19
C LYS A 268 -11.31 -14.55 -6.84
N PHE A 269 -10.07 -14.77 -6.41
CA PHE A 269 -9.53 -14.21 -5.17
C PHE A 269 -9.59 -12.69 -5.16
N LEU A 270 -9.26 -12.06 -6.28
CA LEU A 270 -9.23 -10.61 -6.41
C LEU A 270 -10.62 -9.99 -6.35
N LEU A 271 -11.61 -10.59 -7.00
CA LEU A 271 -12.95 -10.03 -7.11
C LEU A 271 -13.87 -10.35 -5.92
N GLU A 272 -13.66 -11.47 -5.21
CA GLU A 272 -14.46 -11.85 -4.04
C GLU A 272 -14.15 -11.03 -2.78
N GLY A 273 -12.99 -10.35 -2.72
CA GLY A 273 -12.58 -9.55 -1.58
C GLY A 273 -13.21 -8.15 -1.55
N ASP A 274 -13.06 -7.50 -0.40
CA ASP A 274 -13.46 -6.10 -0.16
C ASP A 274 -12.29 -5.11 -0.36
N ASN A 275 -11.18 -5.58 -0.90
CA ASN A 275 -10.04 -4.74 -1.24
C ASN A 275 -10.37 -3.78 -2.38
N LEU A 276 -9.81 -2.58 -2.31
CA LEU A 276 -9.98 -1.57 -3.36
C LEU A 276 -8.92 -1.69 -4.45
N PHE A 277 -7.75 -2.18 -4.10
CA PHE A 277 -6.60 -2.32 -4.98
C PHE A 277 -5.94 -3.68 -4.83
N ALA A 278 -5.10 -4.05 -5.78
CA ALA A 278 -4.26 -5.25 -5.69
C ALA A 278 -2.84 -5.00 -6.19
N ARG A 279 -1.95 -5.87 -5.76
CA ARG A 279 -0.54 -5.90 -6.13
C ARG A 279 -0.03 -7.33 -6.13
N LYS A 280 0.65 -7.81 -7.13
CA LYS A 280 1.41 -7.12 -8.15
C LYS A 280 0.94 -7.59 -9.52
N PHE A 281 0.86 -6.66 -10.47
CA PHE A 281 0.59 -6.96 -11.87
C PHE A 281 1.84 -6.72 -12.72
N ASP A 282 1.96 -7.47 -13.81
CA ASP A 282 3.05 -7.38 -14.77
C ASP A 282 2.55 -7.88 -16.14
N ASP A 283 2.36 -6.94 -17.08
CA ASP A 283 1.78 -7.20 -18.41
C ASP A 283 2.60 -8.22 -19.21
N ASN A 284 3.90 -8.37 -18.92
CA ASN A 284 4.72 -9.39 -19.56
C ASN A 284 4.45 -10.79 -19.01
N THR A 285 3.81 -10.91 -17.83
CA THR A 285 3.45 -12.18 -17.23
C THR A 285 2.05 -12.60 -17.63
N ASP A 286 1.07 -11.71 -17.49
CA ASP A 286 -0.32 -11.96 -17.86
C ASP A 286 -1.03 -10.61 -18.06
N ASN A 287 -1.45 -10.35 -19.28
CA ASN A 287 -2.17 -9.13 -19.65
C ASN A 287 -3.69 -9.30 -19.52
N ASN A 288 -4.20 -10.52 -19.62
CA ASN A 288 -5.64 -10.80 -19.61
C ASN A 288 -6.25 -10.59 -18.22
N ILE A 289 -5.47 -10.76 -17.15
CA ILE A 289 -5.98 -10.56 -15.77
C ILE A 289 -6.56 -9.15 -15.59
N ILE A 290 -5.90 -8.15 -16.14
CA ILE A 290 -6.37 -6.77 -16.04
C ILE A 290 -7.64 -6.57 -16.89
N ASP A 291 -7.73 -7.18 -18.08
CA ASP A 291 -8.94 -7.18 -18.93
C ASP A 291 -10.14 -7.73 -18.16
N ASN A 292 -9.97 -8.85 -17.47
CA ASN A 292 -11.01 -9.48 -16.66
C ASN A 292 -11.45 -8.60 -15.47
N ILE A 293 -10.51 -7.87 -14.85
CA ILE A 293 -10.85 -6.92 -13.78
C ILE A 293 -11.66 -5.75 -14.36
N GLU A 294 -11.24 -5.17 -15.47
CA GLU A 294 -11.96 -4.05 -16.11
C GLU A 294 -13.39 -4.43 -16.53
N ILE A 295 -13.57 -5.61 -17.10
CA ILE A 295 -14.91 -6.14 -17.42
C ILE A 295 -15.81 -6.19 -16.18
N SER A 296 -15.22 -6.49 -15.01
CA SER A 296 -15.98 -6.55 -13.77
C SER A 296 -16.52 -5.20 -13.29
N PHE A 297 -15.94 -4.08 -13.74
CA PHE A 297 -16.41 -2.73 -13.36
C PHE A 297 -17.78 -2.38 -13.94
N ASP A 298 -18.12 -2.95 -15.09
CA ASP A 298 -19.38 -2.72 -15.80
C ASP A 298 -20.50 -3.69 -15.35
N LEU A 299 -20.15 -4.71 -14.57
CA LEU A 299 -21.13 -5.68 -14.09
C LEU A 299 -21.86 -5.14 -12.84
N PRO A 300 -23.21 -5.27 -12.78
CA PRO A 300 -23.95 -4.95 -11.57
C PRO A 300 -23.43 -5.79 -10.39
N LEU A 301 -23.26 -5.17 -9.22
CA LEU A 301 -22.67 -5.78 -8.00
C LEU A 301 -23.33 -7.10 -7.56
N ASN A 302 -24.57 -7.37 -7.98
CA ASN A 302 -25.32 -8.59 -7.71
C ASN A 302 -25.02 -9.76 -8.66
N ILE A 303 -24.28 -9.53 -9.75
CA ILE A 303 -23.88 -10.58 -10.73
C ILE A 303 -22.49 -11.13 -10.44
N ILE A 304 -21.68 -10.44 -9.65
CA ILE A 304 -20.34 -10.92 -9.20
C ILE A 304 -20.46 -12.07 -8.16
N SER A 305 -21.67 -12.55 -7.85
CA SER A 305 -21.82 -13.80 -7.13
C SER A 305 -21.50 -14.95 -8.10
N PHE A 306 -20.28 -15.44 -8.05
CA PHE A 306 -19.96 -16.74 -8.66
C PHE A 306 -20.98 -17.77 -8.15
N PRO A 307 -21.56 -18.60 -9.04
CA PRO A 307 -22.55 -19.59 -8.62
C PRO A 307 -21.97 -20.42 -7.47
N ARG A 308 -22.66 -20.44 -6.36
CA ARG A 308 -22.34 -21.26 -5.16
C ARG A 308 -22.37 -22.77 -5.42
N SER A 309 -22.38 -23.20 -6.67
CA SER A 309 -22.49 -24.61 -7.08
C SER A 309 -21.29 -25.09 -7.88
N LEU A 310 -20.12 -25.05 -7.25
CA LEU A 310 -19.22 -26.16 -7.28
C LEU A 310 -19.02 -26.49 -5.80
N SER A 311 -19.86 -27.41 -5.31
CA SER A 311 -19.58 -28.13 -4.10
C SER A 311 -18.17 -28.68 -4.25
N PHE A 312 -17.20 -27.98 -3.64
CA PHE A 312 -15.97 -28.64 -3.27
C PHE A 312 -16.43 -29.85 -2.47
N ILE A 313 -16.21 -31.04 -3.02
CA ILE A 313 -15.93 -32.18 -2.19
C ILE A 313 -14.82 -31.68 -1.30
N SER A 314 -15.18 -31.23 -0.10
CA SER A 314 -14.24 -31.13 0.98
C SER A 314 -13.75 -32.57 1.15
N VAL A 315 -12.64 -32.89 0.51
CA VAL A 315 -11.79 -33.94 1.02
C VAL A 315 -11.50 -33.43 2.42
N GLY A 316 -12.25 -33.98 3.37
CA GLY A 316 -12.10 -33.72 4.78
C GLY A 316 -10.66 -34.05 5.15
N MET A 317 -9.81 -33.06 5.06
CA MET A 317 -8.71 -32.96 5.97
C MET A 317 -9.34 -32.61 7.31
N GLN A 318 -9.96 -33.62 7.93
CA GLN A 318 -9.98 -33.71 9.36
C GLN A 318 -8.56 -33.32 9.79
N SER A 319 -8.44 -32.25 10.51
CA SER A 319 -7.28 -31.98 11.34
C SER A 319 -7.15 -33.15 12.30
N GLN A 320 -6.60 -34.24 11.83
CA GLN A 320 -5.93 -35.18 12.72
C GLN A 320 -4.76 -34.37 13.26
N THR A 321 -4.99 -33.79 14.42
CA THR A 321 -3.95 -33.47 15.37
C THR A 321 -3.17 -34.75 15.57
N LEU A 322 -2.22 -35.02 14.70
CA LEU A 322 -1.14 -35.92 14.99
C LEU A 322 -0.41 -35.29 16.18
N ARG A 323 -0.83 -35.67 17.39
CA ARG A 323 -0.02 -35.57 18.57
C ARG A 323 1.17 -36.50 18.34
N VAL A 324 2.14 -36.06 17.55
CA VAL A 324 3.47 -36.61 17.60
C VAL A 324 4.05 -36.05 18.90
N GLY A 325 4.06 -36.88 19.90
CA GLY A 325 4.75 -36.66 21.17
C GLY A 325 6.25 -36.61 20.93
N VAL A 326 6.74 -35.48 20.40
CA VAL A 326 8.16 -35.15 20.41
C VAL A 326 8.31 -34.06 21.44
N SER A 327 8.94 -34.43 22.56
CA SER A 327 9.21 -33.49 23.65
C SER A 327 9.96 -32.27 23.08
N SER A 328 9.58 -31.08 23.54
CA SER A 328 10.15 -29.77 23.14
C SER A 328 11.67 -29.69 23.27
N GLU A 329 12.28 -30.55 24.09
CA GLU A 329 13.73 -30.63 24.27
C GLU A 329 14.49 -31.22 23.06
N THR A 330 13.88 -32.12 22.28
CA THR A 330 14.55 -32.76 21.14
C THR A 330 14.65 -31.81 19.94
N LEU A 331 13.73 -30.85 19.79
CA LEU A 331 13.78 -29.85 18.72
C LEU A 331 14.82 -28.75 19.01
N LEU A 332 14.95 -28.34 20.28
CA LEU A 332 15.93 -27.32 20.69
C LEU A 332 17.37 -27.84 20.60
N SER A 333 17.60 -29.14 20.78
CA SER A 333 18.94 -29.74 20.66
C SER A 333 19.44 -29.85 19.22
N LYS A 334 18.52 -30.10 18.25
CA LYS A 334 18.90 -30.19 16.83
C LYS A 334 19.17 -28.81 16.21
N THR A 335 18.44 -27.77 16.61
CA THR A 335 18.66 -26.40 16.13
C THR A 335 19.97 -25.82 16.71
N ARG A 336 20.32 -26.09 17.97
CA ARG A 336 21.59 -25.64 18.55
C ARG A 336 22.83 -26.31 17.93
N LYS A 337 22.69 -27.54 17.41
CA LYS A 337 23.82 -28.24 16.76
C LYS A 337 24.08 -27.73 15.33
N ALA A 338 23.06 -27.28 14.62
CA ALA A 338 23.18 -26.70 13.29
C ALA A 338 23.84 -25.30 13.33
N TRP A 339 23.62 -24.54 14.42
CA TRP A 339 24.20 -23.20 14.59
C TRP A 339 25.69 -23.20 14.96
N ARG A 340 26.20 -24.26 15.57
CA ARG A 340 27.61 -24.33 15.95
C ARG A 340 28.58 -24.80 14.86
N GLN A 341 28.08 -25.29 13.72
CA GLN A 341 28.93 -25.77 12.63
C GLN A 341 29.07 -24.84 11.42
N LYS A 342 28.38 -23.73 11.36
CA LYS A 342 28.63 -22.71 10.31
C LYS A 342 29.67 -21.72 10.79
N LYS A 343 30.94 -22.07 10.61
CA LYS A 343 32.07 -21.14 10.60
C LYS A 343 31.84 -20.08 9.54
N ILE A 344 31.93 -18.84 9.99
CA ILE A 344 32.33 -17.62 9.27
C ILE A 344 32.69 -17.85 7.80
N PHE A 345 31.79 -17.47 6.90
CA PHE A 345 32.17 -17.18 5.53
C PHE A 345 32.33 -15.65 5.38
N PRO A 346 33.43 -15.19 4.82
CA PRO A 346 33.58 -13.77 4.51
C PRO A 346 32.57 -13.41 3.41
N PHE A 347 31.82 -12.35 3.64
CA PHE A 347 30.98 -11.74 2.62
C PHE A 347 31.90 -11.22 1.53
N THR A 348 32.02 -11.96 0.45
CA THR A 348 32.56 -11.46 -0.79
C THR A 348 31.51 -10.54 -1.39
N LEU A 349 31.90 -9.29 -1.62
CA LEU A 349 31.13 -8.33 -2.40
C LEU A 349 30.68 -8.98 -3.72
N LEU A 350 29.41 -9.29 -3.85
CA LEU A 350 28.79 -9.52 -5.14
C LEU A 350 28.36 -8.17 -5.71
N THR A 351 29.33 -7.48 -6.30
CA THR A 351 29.09 -6.50 -7.36
C THR A 351 28.80 -7.29 -8.64
N GLN A 352 27.58 -7.71 -8.83
CA GLN A 352 27.03 -8.02 -10.15
C GLN A 352 25.62 -7.47 -10.20
N ALA A 353 25.51 -6.33 -10.87
CA ALA A 353 24.27 -5.86 -11.43
C ALA A 353 23.82 -6.89 -12.47
N SER A 354 22.89 -7.75 -12.08
CA SER A 354 22.07 -8.47 -13.05
C SER A 354 20.77 -7.69 -13.19
N PRO A 355 20.29 -7.45 -14.40
CA PRO A 355 19.00 -6.84 -14.62
C PRO A 355 17.96 -7.84 -14.10
N LEU A 356 17.30 -7.47 -13.02
CA LEU A 356 16.20 -8.27 -12.47
C LEU A 356 14.96 -8.07 -13.30
N VAL A 357 14.55 -9.12 -13.92
CA VAL A 357 13.24 -9.38 -14.52
C VAL A 357 12.10 -9.08 -13.54
#